data_d2fe1be096005289182a167d440b49dd
#
_entry.id   d2fe1be096005289182a167d440b49dd
#
_cell.length_a   1.000
_cell.length_b   1.000
_cell.length_c   1.000
_cell.angle_alpha   90.00
_cell.angle_beta   90.00
_cell.angle_gamma   90.00
#
_symmetry.space_group_name_H-M   'P 1'
#
loop_
_entity.id
_entity.type
_entity.pdbx_description
1 polymer ?
#
loop_
_entity_poly.entity_id
_entity_poly.type
_entity_poly.pdbx_seq_one_letter_code
_entity_poly.pdbx_strand_id
1 'polypeptide(L)'
;MYPNPQDAVPLPPHPDLEQYRKRAKELARACRAGGDAIHAWATQWVDTLLALQPDLPEFARRDAARRATQIEEFARRRLGTECALSQAQFVIARAHGFASWPRLVHHLEGLAGADARLSAYERAAEAIVRGDLAMLERLLAEHPGLVRERSTRDHHSTLLHYTSANGVESYRQKTPPNIVAIARTLLDAGAEVDAEADVYGRGATTLALAVTSSHPRAAGLQIPLADLLLERGARIDADIVRYCLVNGCPEAAAHMATRGAPVGVEGAAGIGRVDLLRPHFEPERKVSEADAAAALVMAAWYDQREAVAYLLDHGVDPGARRADDGNTALHVASYSGYAALVELLLARGAPVDVVDAVYGTPPVVWALHAWLAERRANAEPYKAVLRLLARAGAAVKSEWIDDDRLRADADLYALLTARA
;
A
#
# COMPACT_ATOMS: atom_id res chain seq x y z
N MET A 1 -4.65 8.13 9.52
CA MET A 1 -4.62 8.17 11.01
C MET A 1 -3.45 7.34 11.48
N TYR A 2 -2.55 7.87 12.34
CA TYR A 2 -1.39 7.10 12.82
C TYR A 2 -1.77 6.22 14.02
N PRO A 3 -1.25 4.99 14.09
CA PRO A 3 -0.60 4.27 12.99
C PRO A 3 -1.64 3.68 12.03
N ASN A 4 -1.27 3.50 10.75
CA ASN A 4 -1.93 2.47 9.95
C ASN A 4 -1.53 1.10 10.54
N PRO A 5 -2.31 0.05 10.39
CA PRO A 5 -1.95 -1.26 10.95
C PRO A 5 -0.53 -1.73 10.60
N GLN A 6 -0.11 -1.49 9.36
CA GLN A 6 1.24 -1.83 8.89
C GLN A 6 2.38 -1.04 9.56
N ASP A 7 2.09 0.11 10.14
CA ASP A 7 3.10 0.94 10.83
C ASP A 7 3.28 0.54 12.30
N ALA A 8 2.41 -0.32 12.83
CA ALA A 8 2.50 -0.78 14.20
C ALA A 8 3.81 -1.53 14.45
N VAL A 9 4.49 -1.17 15.55
CA VAL A 9 5.70 -1.89 15.98
C VAL A 9 5.34 -3.18 16.72
N PRO A 10 6.14 -4.24 16.58
CA PRO A 10 5.86 -5.52 17.23
C PRO A 10 5.97 -5.44 18.75
N LEU A 11 5.20 -6.27 19.44
CA LEU A 11 5.45 -6.57 20.84
C LEU A 11 6.65 -7.53 20.95
N PRO A 12 7.48 -7.43 22.00
CA PRO A 12 8.49 -8.43 22.26
C PRO A 12 7.85 -9.80 22.58
N PRO A 13 8.60 -10.92 22.47
CA PRO A 13 8.07 -12.25 22.74
C PRO A 13 7.47 -12.43 24.14
N HIS A 14 8.03 -11.74 25.14
CA HIS A 14 7.56 -11.71 26.52
C HIS A 14 7.37 -10.24 26.94
N PRO A 15 6.24 -9.62 26.57
CA PRO A 15 6.00 -8.23 26.88
C PRO A 15 5.75 -8.05 28.39
N ASP A 16 6.46 -7.09 29.00
CA ASP A 16 6.35 -6.77 30.42
C ASP A 16 5.82 -5.35 30.60
N LEU A 17 4.72 -5.21 31.33
CA LEU A 17 4.07 -3.92 31.59
C LEU A 17 5.00 -2.91 32.27
N GLU A 18 5.90 -3.36 33.17
CA GLU A 18 6.83 -2.45 33.82
C GLU A 18 7.85 -1.85 32.85
N GLN A 19 8.27 -2.62 31.85
CA GLN A 19 9.13 -2.08 30.79
C GLN A 19 8.41 -0.99 30.00
N TYR A 20 7.13 -1.16 29.70
CA TYR A 20 6.33 -0.13 29.01
C TYR A 20 6.11 1.12 29.86
N ARG A 21 5.89 0.96 31.17
CA ARG A 21 5.84 2.09 32.13
C ARG A 21 7.16 2.85 32.17
N LYS A 22 8.28 2.15 32.14
CA LYS A 22 9.63 2.74 32.07
C LYS A 22 9.82 3.50 30.75
N ARG A 23 9.48 2.90 29.60
CA ARG A 23 9.54 3.53 28.30
C ARG A 23 8.72 4.82 28.20
N ALA A 24 7.53 4.86 28.81
CA ALA A 24 6.72 6.07 28.88
C ALA A 24 7.40 7.19 29.66
N LYS A 25 8.05 6.86 30.78
CA LYS A 25 8.85 7.82 31.57
C LYS A 25 10.06 8.32 30.78
N GLU A 26 10.72 7.46 30.02
CA GLU A 26 11.86 7.80 29.15
C GLU A 26 11.44 8.77 28.05
N LEU A 27 10.31 8.49 27.36
CA LEU A 27 9.75 9.39 26.32
C LEU A 27 9.39 10.76 26.91
N ALA A 28 8.73 10.80 28.08
CA ALA A 28 8.42 12.06 28.74
C ALA A 28 9.67 12.86 29.15
N ARG A 29 10.78 12.19 29.50
CA ARG A 29 12.08 12.85 29.73
C ARG A 29 12.69 13.37 28.44
N ALA A 30 12.70 12.56 27.38
CA ALA A 30 13.20 12.96 26.06
C ALA A 30 12.46 14.21 25.53
N CYS A 31 11.14 14.25 25.73
CA CYS A 31 10.34 15.44 25.39
C CYS A 31 10.82 16.68 26.14
N ARG A 32 11.03 16.60 27.46
CA ARG A 32 11.51 17.74 28.29
C ARG A 32 12.96 18.16 27.95
N ALA A 33 13.78 17.23 27.50
CA ALA A 33 15.15 17.54 27.06
C ALA A 33 15.18 18.35 25.75
N GLY A 34 14.15 18.21 24.90
CA GLY A 34 14.04 18.93 23.63
C GLY A 34 15.03 18.46 22.56
N GLY A 35 15.21 19.26 21.53
CA GLY A 35 16.10 18.94 20.39
C GLY A 35 15.76 17.59 19.75
N ASP A 36 16.79 16.77 19.50
CA ASP A 36 16.67 15.47 18.84
C ASP A 36 16.41 14.29 19.81
N ALA A 37 16.17 14.58 21.10
CA ALA A 37 16.06 13.54 22.11
C ALA A 37 14.88 12.58 21.86
N ILE A 38 13.76 13.06 21.33
CA ILE A 38 12.62 12.19 20.96
C ILE A 38 12.99 11.31 19.76
N HIS A 39 13.69 11.85 18.75
CA HIS A 39 14.17 11.07 17.60
C HIS A 39 15.11 9.95 18.03
N ALA A 40 16.13 10.27 18.84
CA ALA A 40 17.07 9.30 19.37
C ALA A 40 16.38 8.20 20.18
N TRP A 41 15.40 8.57 21.02
CA TRP A 41 14.59 7.62 21.78
C TRP A 41 13.78 6.71 20.87
N ALA A 42 13.11 7.27 19.83
CA ALA A 42 12.26 6.50 18.91
C ALA A 42 13.11 5.51 18.09
N THR A 43 14.26 5.95 17.58
CA THR A 43 15.21 5.11 16.83
C THR A 43 15.70 3.94 17.70
N GLN A 44 16.20 4.22 18.90
CA GLN A 44 16.66 3.18 19.82
C GLN A 44 15.54 2.17 20.17
N TRP A 45 14.31 2.66 20.35
CA TRP A 45 13.17 1.79 20.66
C TRP A 45 12.81 0.89 19.51
N VAL A 46 12.67 1.44 18.30
CA VAL A 46 12.36 0.66 17.08
C VAL A 46 13.45 -0.38 16.82
N ASP A 47 14.73 0.00 16.86
CA ASP A 47 15.85 -0.91 16.66
C ASP A 47 15.85 -2.07 17.68
N THR A 48 15.56 -1.76 18.95
CA THR A 48 15.44 -2.78 20.00
C THR A 48 14.33 -3.79 19.69
N LEU A 49 13.16 -3.30 19.25
CA LEU A 49 12.02 -4.18 18.93
C LEU A 49 12.28 -5.05 17.70
N LEU A 50 12.91 -4.48 16.67
CA LEU A 50 13.26 -5.21 15.45
C LEU A 50 14.36 -6.25 15.68
N ALA A 51 15.32 -5.98 16.57
CA ALA A 51 16.37 -6.92 16.93
C ALA A 51 15.84 -8.19 17.64
N LEU A 52 14.68 -8.08 18.29
CA LEU A 52 13.99 -9.22 18.93
C LEU A 52 13.24 -10.12 17.93
N GLN A 53 13.23 -9.77 16.66
CA GLN A 53 12.52 -10.51 15.61
C GLN A 53 13.50 -10.91 14.48
N PRO A 54 14.24 -12.01 14.62
CA PRO A 54 15.27 -12.41 13.65
C PRO A 54 14.72 -12.73 12.25
N ASP A 55 13.45 -13.14 12.17
CA ASP A 55 12.78 -13.56 10.91
C ASP A 55 12.09 -12.40 10.16
N LEU A 56 12.36 -11.14 10.54
CA LEU A 56 11.79 -10.00 9.83
C LEU A 56 12.38 -9.88 8.41
N PRO A 57 11.51 -9.70 7.40
CA PRO A 57 11.94 -9.43 6.04
C PRO A 57 12.83 -8.18 5.97
N GLU A 58 13.74 -8.15 5.00
CA GLU A 58 14.66 -7.01 4.81
C GLU A 58 13.93 -5.67 4.64
N PHE A 59 12.78 -5.66 3.96
CA PHE A 59 11.99 -4.43 3.81
C PHE A 59 11.51 -3.86 5.16
N ALA A 60 11.15 -4.72 6.12
CA ALA A 60 10.73 -4.28 7.46
C ALA A 60 11.87 -3.63 8.24
N ARG A 61 13.12 -4.06 7.98
CA ARG A 61 14.33 -3.43 8.55
C ARG A 61 14.66 -2.11 7.86
N ARG A 62 14.49 -2.01 6.53
CA ARG A 62 14.64 -0.74 5.79
C ARG A 62 13.66 0.32 6.26
N ASP A 63 12.47 -0.08 6.69
CA ASP A 63 11.45 0.81 7.22
C ASP A 63 11.69 1.31 8.65
N ALA A 64 12.75 0.85 9.34
CA ALA A 64 13.01 1.21 10.72
C ALA A 64 13.12 2.73 10.92
N ALA A 65 13.92 3.40 10.07
CA ALA A 65 14.10 4.85 10.14
C ALA A 65 12.77 5.59 9.90
N ARG A 66 11.98 5.18 8.91
CA ARG A 66 10.67 5.75 8.63
C ARG A 66 9.73 5.61 9.83
N ARG A 67 9.70 4.44 10.48
CA ARG A 67 8.89 4.21 11.68
C ARG A 67 9.34 5.07 12.85
N ALA A 68 10.63 5.20 13.07
CA ALA A 68 11.16 6.07 14.12
C ALA A 68 10.73 7.52 13.89
N THR A 69 10.83 8.02 12.65
CA THR A 69 10.35 9.37 12.27
C THR A 69 8.84 9.53 12.49
N GLN A 70 8.04 8.55 12.10
CA GLN A 70 6.58 8.60 12.32
C GLN A 70 6.21 8.64 13.82
N ILE A 71 6.91 7.84 14.63
CA ILE A 71 6.73 7.84 16.10
C ILE A 71 7.12 9.20 16.68
N GLU A 72 8.26 9.75 16.25
CA GLU A 72 8.73 11.07 16.68
C GLU A 72 7.73 12.16 16.35
N GLU A 73 7.29 12.26 15.10
CA GLU A 73 6.32 13.26 14.65
C GLU A 73 5.00 13.17 15.43
N PHE A 74 4.52 11.93 15.65
CA PHE A 74 3.32 11.72 16.44
C PHE A 74 3.53 12.09 17.91
N ALA A 75 4.68 11.73 18.49
CA ALA A 75 5.04 12.07 19.87
C ALA A 75 5.14 13.58 20.05
N ARG A 76 5.83 14.31 19.17
CA ARG A 76 5.95 15.78 19.23
C ARG A 76 4.58 16.46 19.22
N ARG A 77 3.68 16.02 18.32
CA ARG A 77 2.32 16.58 18.26
C ARG A 77 1.49 16.29 19.51
N ARG A 78 1.66 15.11 20.14
CA ARG A 78 0.84 14.70 21.29
C ARG A 78 1.35 15.18 22.62
N LEU A 79 2.65 15.16 22.82
CA LEU A 79 3.28 15.58 24.07
C LEU A 79 3.25 17.12 24.24
N GLY A 80 3.30 17.85 23.13
CA GLY A 80 3.37 19.33 23.17
C GLY A 80 4.48 19.83 24.09
N THR A 81 4.24 20.92 24.79
CA THR A 81 5.18 21.50 25.75
C THR A 81 5.07 20.90 27.17
N GLU A 82 3.96 20.25 27.49
CA GLU A 82 3.71 19.71 28.84
C GLU A 82 4.47 18.42 29.11
N CYS A 83 4.80 17.65 28.08
CA CYS A 83 5.49 16.37 28.17
C CYS A 83 4.88 15.43 29.24
N ALA A 84 3.53 15.40 29.28
CA ALA A 84 2.78 14.64 30.30
C ALA A 84 2.99 13.14 30.12
N LEU A 85 3.13 12.42 31.24
CA LEU A 85 3.30 10.96 31.24
C LEU A 85 2.12 10.23 30.58
N SER A 86 0.89 10.69 30.79
CA SER A 86 -0.30 10.10 30.16
C SER A 86 -0.27 10.19 28.63
N GLN A 87 0.27 11.29 28.07
CA GLN A 87 0.45 11.43 26.64
C GLN A 87 1.57 10.53 26.12
N ALA A 88 2.66 10.37 26.86
CA ALA A 88 3.72 9.42 26.53
C ALA A 88 3.21 7.97 26.51
N GLN A 89 2.40 7.58 27.49
CA GLN A 89 1.70 6.29 27.53
C GLN A 89 0.79 6.09 26.33
N PHE A 90 0.03 7.13 25.95
CA PHE A 90 -0.82 7.11 24.77
C PHE A 90 -0.01 6.91 23.48
N VAL A 91 1.11 7.62 23.31
CA VAL A 91 2.01 7.45 22.14
C VAL A 91 2.49 6.01 22.02
N ILE A 92 2.93 5.40 23.10
CA ILE A 92 3.40 4.01 23.12
C ILE A 92 2.27 3.05 22.74
N ALA A 93 1.07 3.21 23.35
CA ALA A 93 -0.07 2.36 23.01
C ALA A 93 -0.42 2.47 21.52
N ARG A 94 -0.44 3.69 20.98
CA ARG A 94 -0.69 3.93 19.55
C ARG A 94 0.38 3.28 18.67
N ALA A 95 1.65 3.40 19.01
CA ALA A 95 2.73 2.80 18.25
C ALA A 95 2.61 1.26 18.11
N HIS A 96 1.99 0.58 19.08
CA HIS A 96 1.67 -0.85 19.01
C HIS A 96 0.28 -1.16 18.42
N GLY A 97 -0.45 -0.16 17.91
CA GLY A 97 -1.76 -0.33 17.28
C GLY A 97 -2.93 -0.43 18.26
N PHE A 98 -2.80 0.06 19.49
CA PHE A 98 -3.89 0.10 20.47
C PHE A 98 -4.50 1.49 20.60
N ALA A 99 -5.83 1.56 20.74
CA ALA A 99 -6.59 2.81 20.87
C ALA A 99 -6.16 3.66 22.08
N SER A 100 -5.70 3.03 23.16
CA SER A 100 -5.35 3.71 24.39
C SER A 100 -4.41 2.88 25.27
N TRP A 101 -3.77 3.54 26.24
CA TRP A 101 -2.95 2.88 27.25
C TRP A 101 -3.70 1.78 28.03
N PRO A 102 -4.95 1.97 28.52
CA PRO A 102 -5.68 0.90 29.16
C PRO A 102 -5.92 -0.32 28.26
N ARG A 103 -6.12 -0.13 26.95
CA ARG A 103 -6.26 -1.24 26.00
C ARG A 103 -4.97 -2.03 25.84
N LEU A 104 -3.82 -1.34 25.75
CA LEU A 104 -2.50 -2.00 25.75
C LEU A 104 -2.28 -2.78 27.05
N VAL A 105 -2.55 -2.17 28.20
CA VAL A 105 -2.39 -2.83 29.52
C VAL A 105 -3.24 -4.10 29.59
N HIS A 106 -4.52 -4.02 29.24
CA HIS A 106 -5.42 -5.18 29.22
C HIS A 106 -4.89 -6.31 28.32
N HIS A 107 -4.38 -5.95 27.14
CA HIS A 107 -3.78 -6.94 26.23
C HIS A 107 -2.53 -7.61 26.84
N LEU A 108 -1.63 -6.84 27.45
CA LEU A 108 -0.42 -7.38 28.08
C LEU A 108 -0.72 -8.28 29.26
N GLU A 109 -1.68 -7.90 30.11
CA GLU A 109 -2.14 -8.70 31.25
C GLU A 109 -2.81 -9.99 30.76
N GLY A 110 -3.60 -9.92 29.70
CA GLY A 110 -4.21 -11.11 29.07
C GLY A 110 -3.17 -12.08 28.52
N LEU A 111 -2.12 -11.59 27.87
CA LEU A 111 -1.00 -12.43 27.40
C LEU A 111 -0.23 -13.10 28.55
N ALA A 112 -0.12 -12.44 29.69
CA ALA A 112 0.56 -12.99 30.88
C ALA A 112 -0.21 -14.14 31.57
N GLY A 113 -1.34 -14.59 31.01
CA GLY A 113 -2.09 -15.75 31.47
C GLY A 113 -3.44 -15.42 32.09
N ALA A 114 -3.84 -14.16 32.17
CA ALA A 114 -5.13 -13.76 32.71
C ALA A 114 -6.30 -14.05 31.74
N ASP A 115 -6.04 -14.13 30.42
CA ASP A 115 -7.03 -14.41 29.37
C ASP A 115 -6.56 -15.49 28.40
N ALA A 116 -7.03 -16.72 28.59
CA ALA A 116 -6.70 -17.85 27.74
C ALA A 116 -7.18 -17.68 26.29
N ARG A 117 -8.30 -16.94 26.07
CA ARG A 117 -8.84 -16.69 24.74
C ARG A 117 -7.97 -15.72 23.96
N LEU A 118 -7.54 -14.63 24.58
CA LEU A 118 -6.63 -13.67 23.98
C LEU A 118 -5.31 -14.33 23.60
N SER A 119 -4.74 -15.13 24.49
CA SER A 119 -3.52 -15.90 24.23
C SER A 119 -3.72 -16.90 23.06
N ALA A 120 -4.87 -17.59 23.00
CA ALA A 120 -5.20 -18.49 21.89
C ALA A 120 -5.35 -17.72 20.56
N TYR A 121 -5.98 -16.53 20.57
CA TYR A 121 -6.12 -15.69 19.39
C TYR A 121 -4.76 -15.27 18.81
N GLU A 122 -3.86 -14.76 19.63
CA GLU A 122 -2.53 -14.32 19.21
C GLU A 122 -1.68 -15.48 18.65
N ARG A 123 -1.79 -16.67 19.28
CA ARG A 123 -1.15 -17.90 18.79
C ARG A 123 -1.74 -18.38 17.45
N ALA A 124 -3.06 -18.27 17.27
CA ALA A 124 -3.72 -18.63 16.03
C ALA A 124 -3.32 -17.65 14.91
N ALA A 125 -3.28 -16.34 15.17
CA ALA A 125 -2.79 -15.36 14.21
C ALA A 125 -1.33 -15.64 13.79
N GLU A 126 -0.48 -16.03 14.75
CA GLU A 126 0.91 -16.42 14.46
C GLU A 126 0.99 -17.71 13.65
N ALA A 127 0.15 -18.73 13.97
CA ALA A 127 0.07 -19.98 13.22
C ALA A 127 -0.33 -19.73 11.75
N ILE A 128 -1.28 -18.83 11.49
CA ILE A 128 -1.72 -18.45 10.14
C ILE A 128 -0.55 -17.88 9.35
N VAL A 129 0.16 -16.90 9.89
CA VAL A 129 1.24 -16.20 9.15
C VAL A 129 2.50 -17.05 8.97
N ARG A 130 2.67 -18.08 9.80
CA ARG A 130 3.74 -19.09 9.67
C ARG A 130 3.35 -20.30 8.81
N GLY A 131 2.08 -20.45 8.48
CA GLY A 131 1.60 -21.62 7.76
C GLY A 131 1.46 -22.89 8.63
N ASP A 132 1.40 -22.74 9.95
CA ASP A 132 1.24 -23.88 10.88
C ASP A 132 -0.23 -24.27 11.01
N LEU A 133 -0.71 -24.99 9.99
CA LEU A 133 -2.09 -25.46 9.91
C LEU A 133 -2.44 -26.38 11.09
N ALA A 134 -1.52 -27.26 11.50
CA ALA A 134 -1.77 -28.20 12.60
C ALA A 134 -1.99 -27.48 13.94
N MET A 135 -1.21 -26.43 14.20
CA MET A 135 -1.42 -25.58 15.38
C MET A 135 -2.76 -24.85 15.31
N LEU A 136 -3.12 -24.30 14.14
CA LEU A 136 -4.40 -23.62 13.96
C LEU A 136 -5.58 -24.56 14.21
N GLU A 137 -5.60 -25.74 13.61
CA GLU A 137 -6.65 -26.75 13.79
C GLU A 137 -6.80 -27.17 15.24
N ARG A 138 -5.70 -27.35 15.97
CA ARG A 138 -5.72 -27.66 17.39
C ARG A 138 -6.35 -26.53 18.20
N LEU A 139 -5.94 -25.27 17.96
CA LEU A 139 -6.48 -24.11 18.67
C LEU A 139 -7.97 -23.90 18.40
N LEU A 140 -8.43 -24.13 17.16
CA LEU A 140 -9.85 -24.05 16.83
C LEU A 140 -10.66 -25.17 17.48
N ALA A 141 -10.10 -26.38 17.63
CA ALA A 141 -10.75 -27.49 18.35
C ALA A 141 -10.82 -27.23 19.87
N GLU A 142 -9.77 -26.71 20.48
CA GLU A 142 -9.71 -26.35 21.90
C GLU A 142 -10.61 -25.14 22.22
N HIS A 143 -10.77 -24.19 21.27
CA HIS A 143 -11.50 -22.95 21.41
C HIS A 143 -12.44 -22.70 20.21
N PRO A 144 -13.58 -23.39 20.09
CA PRO A 144 -14.45 -23.27 18.90
C PRO A 144 -14.97 -21.84 18.62
N GLY A 145 -15.08 -20.99 19.63
CA GLY A 145 -15.46 -19.57 19.48
C GLY A 145 -14.38 -18.67 18.90
N LEU A 146 -13.13 -19.15 18.85
CA LEU A 146 -11.94 -18.37 18.47
C LEU A 146 -12.03 -17.81 17.04
N VAL A 147 -12.66 -18.55 16.13
CA VAL A 147 -12.83 -18.18 14.73
C VAL A 147 -13.63 -16.88 14.55
N ARG A 148 -14.44 -16.49 15.54
CA ARG A 148 -15.26 -15.26 15.55
C ARG A 148 -14.69 -14.15 16.40
N GLU A 149 -13.62 -14.44 17.15
CA GLU A 149 -12.95 -13.42 17.95
C GLU A 149 -12.27 -12.37 17.07
N ARG A 150 -12.06 -11.20 17.65
CA ARG A 150 -11.41 -10.07 16.97
C ARG A 150 -10.14 -9.66 17.71
N SER A 151 -9.18 -9.17 16.95
CA SER A 151 -7.98 -8.55 17.52
C SER A 151 -8.38 -7.43 18.49
N THR A 152 -7.67 -7.34 19.59
CA THR A 152 -7.80 -6.22 20.55
C THR A 152 -7.11 -4.95 20.07
N ARG A 153 -6.38 -5.00 18.93
CA ARG A 153 -5.82 -3.83 18.25
C ARG A 153 -6.89 -3.08 17.49
N ASP A 154 -6.61 -1.84 17.16
CA ASP A 154 -7.55 -0.91 16.51
C ASP A 154 -8.14 -1.41 15.18
N HIS A 155 -7.45 -2.28 14.47
CA HIS A 155 -7.97 -2.83 13.22
C HIS A 155 -9.08 -3.87 13.42
N HIS A 156 -9.30 -4.39 14.64
CA HIS A 156 -10.35 -5.37 14.99
C HIS A 156 -10.50 -6.53 13.99
N SER A 157 -9.41 -6.95 13.35
CA SER A 157 -9.41 -8.05 12.38
C SER A 157 -9.81 -9.36 13.03
N THR A 158 -10.54 -10.21 12.30
CA THR A 158 -10.73 -11.63 12.63
C THR A 158 -9.52 -12.45 12.16
N LEU A 159 -9.43 -13.72 12.55
CA LEU A 159 -8.36 -14.61 12.08
C LEU A 159 -8.33 -14.74 10.55
N LEU A 160 -9.49 -14.69 9.89
CA LEU A 160 -9.58 -14.78 8.43
C LEU A 160 -8.86 -13.61 7.72
N HIS A 161 -8.89 -12.40 8.29
CA HIS A 161 -8.21 -11.24 7.71
C HIS A 161 -6.68 -11.43 7.60
N TYR A 162 -6.06 -12.18 8.52
CA TYR A 162 -4.62 -12.45 8.45
C TYR A 162 -4.21 -13.23 7.20
N THR A 163 -5.14 -13.97 6.58
CA THR A 163 -4.88 -14.68 5.33
C THR A 163 -4.65 -13.75 4.14
N SER A 164 -5.15 -12.51 4.19
CA SER A 164 -4.95 -11.50 3.15
C SER A 164 -3.54 -10.87 3.17
N ALA A 165 -2.80 -11.02 4.27
CA ALA A 165 -1.53 -10.36 4.52
C ALA A 165 -1.59 -8.83 4.25
N ASN A 166 -2.72 -8.21 4.60
CA ASN A 166 -3.01 -6.78 4.43
C ASN A 166 -3.97 -6.31 5.52
N GLY A 167 -3.93 -5.03 5.88
CA GLY A 167 -4.78 -4.48 6.94
C GLY A 167 -4.48 -5.01 8.35
N VAL A 168 -3.38 -5.68 8.54
CA VAL A 168 -2.83 -6.16 9.81
C VAL A 168 -1.42 -5.61 10.00
N GLU A 169 -0.79 -5.92 11.12
CA GLU A 169 0.57 -5.48 11.43
C GLU A 169 1.57 -5.98 10.37
N SER A 170 2.48 -5.15 9.92
CA SER A 170 3.40 -5.50 8.82
C SER A 170 4.27 -6.73 9.10
N TYR A 171 4.68 -6.93 10.35
CA TYR A 171 5.45 -8.11 10.73
C TYR A 171 4.65 -9.43 10.62
N ARG A 172 3.31 -9.32 10.50
CA ARG A 172 2.37 -10.41 10.24
C ARG A 172 1.87 -10.47 8.80
N GLN A 173 2.25 -9.53 7.94
CA GLN A 173 1.89 -9.54 6.53
C GLN A 173 2.77 -10.55 5.78
N LYS A 174 2.45 -11.84 5.94
CA LYS A 174 3.14 -12.96 5.29
C LYS A 174 2.13 -13.89 4.64
N THR A 175 2.48 -14.44 3.49
CA THR A 175 1.65 -15.39 2.75
C THR A 175 2.38 -16.73 2.65
N PRO A 176 2.17 -17.66 3.58
CA PRO A 176 2.74 -18.99 3.50
C PRO A 176 2.14 -19.79 2.33
N PRO A 177 2.86 -20.80 1.79
CA PRO A 177 2.41 -21.57 0.61
C PRO A 177 1.04 -22.24 0.76
N ASN A 178 0.63 -22.54 1.98
CA ASN A 178 -0.64 -23.19 2.30
C ASN A 178 -1.75 -22.25 2.77
N ILE A 179 -1.64 -20.93 2.48
CA ILE A 179 -2.59 -19.91 2.96
C ILE A 179 -4.03 -20.18 2.53
N VAL A 180 -4.23 -20.75 1.33
CA VAL A 180 -5.57 -21.10 0.83
C VAL A 180 -6.19 -22.25 1.66
N ALA A 181 -5.37 -23.24 2.07
CA ALA A 181 -5.83 -24.31 2.96
C ALA A 181 -6.17 -23.75 4.35
N ILE A 182 -5.36 -22.85 4.89
CA ILE A 182 -5.62 -22.15 6.15
C ILE A 182 -6.93 -21.37 6.08
N ALA A 183 -7.16 -20.59 5.02
CA ALA A 183 -8.40 -19.85 4.83
C ALA A 183 -9.61 -20.80 4.76
N ARG A 184 -9.48 -21.94 4.08
CA ARG A 184 -10.51 -22.99 4.01
C ARG A 184 -10.83 -23.54 5.39
N THR A 185 -9.84 -23.88 6.19
CA THR A 185 -10.02 -24.37 7.56
C THR A 185 -10.76 -23.35 8.43
N LEU A 186 -10.42 -22.07 8.34
CA LEU A 186 -11.13 -21.02 9.07
C LEU A 186 -12.59 -20.90 8.64
N LEU A 187 -12.85 -20.94 7.34
CA LEU A 187 -14.21 -20.85 6.79
C LEU A 187 -15.04 -22.11 7.14
N ASP A 188 -14.43 -23.29 7.13
CA ASP A 188 -15.06 -24.55 7.55
C ASP A 188 -15.38 -24.54 9.07
N ALA A 189 -14.56 -23.89 9.88
CA ALA A 189 -14.79 -23.65 11.30
C ALA A 189 -15.84 -22.55 11.60
N GLY A 190 -16.39 -21.90 10.57
CA GLY A 190 -17.45 -20.90 10.70
C GLY A 190 -16.96 -19.46 10.82
N ALA A 191 -15.81 -19.13 10.21
CA ALA A 191 -15.40 -17.75 10.03
C ALA A 191 -16.43 -17.01 9.15
N GLU A 192 -16.76 -15.79 9.57
CA GLU A 192 -17.62 -14.91 8.80
C GLU A 192 -16.84 -14.34 7.61
N VAL A 193 -17.22 -14.74 6.37
CA VAL A 193 -16.49 -14.40 5.15
C VAL A 193 -16.46 -12.90 4.87
N ASP A 194 -17.54 -12.20 5.19
CA ASP A 194 -17.69 -10.74 5.01
C ASP A 194 -17.48 -9.94 6.30
N ALA A 195 -16.83 -10.52 7.31
CA ALA A 195 -16.40 -9.75 8.47
C ALA A 195 -15.57 -8.56 8.02
N GLU A 196 -15.82 -7.39 8.61
CA GLU A 196 -15.11 -6.15 8.30
C GLU A 196 -14.05 -5.85 9.36
N ALA A 197 -12.87 -5.40 8.93
CA ALA A 197 -11.83 -4.85 9.78
C ALA A 197 -11.80 -3.33 9.68
N ASP A 198 -11.41 -2.66 10.78
CA ASP A 198 -11.36 -1.19 10.86
C ASP A 198 -10.03 -0.67 10.30
N VAL A 199 -9.87 -0.77 8.96
CA VAL A 199 -8.64 -0.38 8.26
C VAL A 199 -8.92 0.56 7.10
N TYR A 200 -7.96 1.41 6.76
CA TYR A 200 -7.98 2.34 5.63
C TYR A 200 -9.20 3.28 5.62
N GLY A 201 -9.72 3.61 6.81
CA GLY A 201 -10.82 4.55 7.02
C GLY A 201 -12.22 3.98 6.71
N ARG A 202 -12.32 2.68 6.40
CA ARG A 202 -13.57 1.96 6.13
C ARG A 202 -13.47 0.52 6.65
N GLY A 203 -14.62 -0.13 6.84
CA GLY A 203 -14.68 -1.56 7.07
C GLY A 203 -14.19 -2.31 5.83
N ALA A 204 -13.10 -3.07 5.95
CA ALA A 204 -12.54 -3.82 4.84
C ALA A 204 -12.73 -5.33 5.04
N THR A 205 -13.29 -6.01 4.03
CA THR A 205 -13.45 -7.47 4.05
C THR A 205 -12.15 -8.19 3.69
N THR A 206 -12.05 -9.46 4.05
CA THR A 206 -10.89 -10.29 3.68
C THR A 206 -10.69 -10.34 2.16
N LEU A 207 -11.77 -10.41 1.37
CA LEU A 207 -11.66 -10.39 -0.10
C LEU A 207 -11.03 -9.10 -0.60
N ALA A 208 -11.54 -7.95 -0.16
CA ALA A 208 -11.01 -6.64 -0.58
C ALA A 208 -9.52 -6.49 -0.21
N LEU A 209 -9.13 -6.93 0.99
CA LEU A 209 -7.74 -6.90 1.44
C LEU A 209 -6.84 -7.87 0.64
N ALA A 210 -7.33 -9.07 0.33
CA ALA A 210 -6.55 -10.08 -0.41
C ALA A 210 -6.25 -9.65 -1.84
N VAL A 211 -7.27 -9.14 -2.57
CA VAL A 211 -7.10 -8.75 -3.99
C VAL A 211 -6.32 -7.44 -4.17
N THR A 212 -6.11 -6.68 -3.10
CA THR A 212 -5.29 -5.45 -3.09
C THR A 212 -3.91 -5.64 -2.45
N SER A 213 -3.58 -6.87 -2.01
CA SER A 213 -2.33 -7.17 -1.31
C SER A 213 -1.23 -7.61 -2.26
N SER A 214 -0.05 -7.01 -2.12
CA SER A 214 1.16 -7.43 -2.84
C SER A 214 1.73 -8.77 -2.36
N HIS A 215 1.49 -9.17 -1.11
CA HIS A 215 2.04 -10.39 -0.52
C HIS A 215 1.47 -11.67 -1.15
N PRO A 216 0.14 -11.91 -1.16
CA PRO A 216 -0.43 -13.07 -1.85
C PRO A 216 -0.22 -12.99 -3.37
N ARG A 217 -0.12 -11.79 -3.96
CA ARG A 217 0.24 -11.63 -5.37
C ARG A 217 1.66 -12.14 -5.65
N ALA A 218 2.64 -11.70 -4.88
CA ALA A 218 4.03 -12.14 -5.03
C ALA A 218 4.21 -13.65 -4.80
N ALA A 219 3.36 -14.25 -3.94
CA ALA A 219 3.33 -15.69 -3.71
C ALA A 219 2.57 -16.48 -4.79
N GLY A 220 1.91 -15.83 -5.76
CA GLY A 220 1.06 -16.47 -6.76
C GLY A 220 -0.25 -17.06 -6.19
N LEU A 221 -0.65 -16.62 -4.99
CA LEU A 221 -1.80 -17.16 -4.25
C LEU A 221 -2.97 -16.18 -4.13
N GLN A 222 -2.86 -14.99 -4.73
CA GLN A 222 -3.89 -13.97 -4.69
C GLN A 222 -5.20 -14.44 -5.33
N ILE A 223 -5.15 -14.94 -6.56
CA ILE A 223 -6.31 -15.44 -7.29
C ILE A 223 -6.91 -16.69 -6.64
N PRO A 224 -6.15 -17.75 -6.29
CA PRO A 224 -6.69 -18.89 -5.57
C PRO A 224 -7.38 -18.55 -4.25
N LEU A 225 -6.86 -17.57 -3.50
CA LEU A 225 -7.47 -17.10 -2.26
C LEU A 225 -8.77 -16.35 -2.54
N ALA A 226 -8.79 -15.46 -3.54
CA ALA A 226 -9.98 -14.72 -3.95
C ALA A 226 -11.10 -15.68 -4.40
N ASP A 227 -10.77 -16.69 -5.22
CA ASP A 227 -11.74 -17.69 -5.67
C ASP A 227 -12.34 -18.47 -4.51
N LEU A 228 -11.53 -18.92 -3.54
CA LEU A 228 -12.04 -19.59 -2.34
C LEU A 228 -13.04 -18.69 -1.57
N LEU A 229 -12.70 -17.40 -1.38
CA LEU A 229 -13.58 -16.47 -0.66
C LEU A 229 -14.90 -16.26 -1.42
N LEU A 230 -14.84 -16.11 -2.75
CA LEU A 230 -16.03 -16.00 -3.61
C LEU A 230 -16.89 -17.28 -3.60
N GLU A 231 -16.27 -18.46 -3.66
CA GLU A 231 -16.97 -19.75 -3.51
C GLU A 231 -17.70 -19.89 -2.18
N ARG A 232 -17.19 -19.23 -1.15
CA ARG A 232 -17.79 -19.18 0.19
C ARG A 232 -18.76 -18.01 0.39
N GLY A 233 -19.11 -17.30 -0.69
CA GLY A 233 -20.14 -16.28 -0.71
C GLY A 233 -19.64 -14.87 -0.33
N ALA A 234 -18.34 -14.59 -0.43
CA ALA A 234 -17.82 -13.25 -0.20
C ALA A 234 -18.46 -12.23 -1.12
N ARG A 235 -18.89 -11.10 -0.54
CA ARG A 235 -19.50 -9.98 -1.26
C ARG A 235 -18.44 -9.23 -2.06
N ILE A 236 -18.72 -8.95 -3.31
CA ILE A 236 -17.89 -8.12 -4.17
C ILE A 236 -18.22 -6.64 -3.93
N ASP A 237 -17.23 -5.85 -3.52
CA ASP A 237 -17.36 -4.40 -3.43
C ASP A 237 -17.51 -3.77 -4.82
N ALA A 238 -18.32 -2.73 -4.96
CA ALA A 238 -18.58 -2.08 -6.24
C ALA A 238 -17.31 -1.45 -6.87
N ASP A 239 -16.37 -1.00 -6.05
CA ASP A 239 -15.13 -0.36 -6.48
C ASP A 239 -13.94 -1.32 -6.51
N ILE A 240 -14.15 -2.62 -6.33
CA ILE A 240 -13.07 -3.61 -6.13
C ILE A 240 -12.04 -3.61 -7.28
N VAL A 241 -12.50 -3.46 -8.53
CA VAL A 241 -11.63 -3.42 -9.72
C VAL A 241 -10.69 -2.22 -9.65
N ARG A 242 -11.23 -1.05 -9.30
CA ARG A 242 -10.45 0.16 -9.12
C ARG A 242 -9.47 0.02 -7.94
N TYR A 243 -9.91 -0.55 -6.81
CA TYR A 243 -9.03 -0.78 -5.66
C TYR A 243 -7.86 -1.70 -6.01
N CYS A 244 -8.08 -2.75 -6.78
CA CYS A 244 -6.99 -3.60 -7.27
C CYS A 244 -5.98 -2.80 -8.09
N LEU A 245 -6.45 -1.96 -9.02
CA LEU A 245 -5.59 -1.16 -9.89
C LEU A 245 -4.77 -0.14 -9.11
N VAL A 246 -5.39 0.66 -8.23
CA VAL A 246 -4.66 1.68 -7.44
C VAL A 246 -3.65 1.06 -6.47
N ASN A 247 -3.78 -0.24 -6.16
CA ASN A 247 -2.83 -1.01 -5.34
C ASN A 247 -1.86 -1.85 -6.17
N GLY A 248 -1.79 -1.64 -7.49
CA GLY A 248 -0.83 -2.34 -8.35
C GLY A 248 -1.11 -3.82 -8.57
N CYS A 249 -2.38 -4.23 -8.52
CA CYS A 249 -2.84 -5.62 -8.70
C CYS A 249 -3.72 -5.79 -9.97
N PRO A 250 -3.21 -5.53 -11.18
CA PRO A 250 -4.02 -5.55 -12.40
C PRO A 250 -4.57 -6.94 -12.74
N GLU A 251 -3.83 -8.02 -12.43
CA GLU A 251 -4.30 -9.38 -12.65
C GLU A 251 -5.53 -9.70 -11.78
N ALA A 252 -5.52 -9.26 -10.51
CA ALA A 252 -6.68 -9.37 -9.63
C ALA A 252 -7.84 -8.50 -10.11
N ALA A 253 -7.57 -7.28 -10.60
CA ALA A 253 -8.60 -6.42 -11.19
C ALA A 253 -9.31 -7.10 -12.36
N ALA A 254 -8.54 -7.63 -13.31
CA ALA A 254 -9.07 -8.36 -14.46
C ALA A 254 -9.86 -9.62 -14.02
N HIS A 255 -9.33 -10.37 -13.05
CA HIS A 255 -10.00 -11.55 -12.51
C HIS A 255 -11.34 -11.19 -11.86
N MET A 256 -11.37 -10.17 -11.00
CA MET A 256 -12.61 -9.72 -10.34
C MET A 256 -13.67 -9.29 -11.36
N ALA A 257 -13.27 -8.63 -12.45
CA ALA A 257 -14.16 -8.30 -13.55
C ALA A 257 -14.79 -9.55 -14.18
N THR A 258 -14.03 -10.64 -14.36
CA THR A 258 -14.57 -11.92 -14.87
C THR A 258 -15.49 -12.62 -13.87
N ARG A 259 -15.35 -12.33 -12.59
CA ARG A 259 -16.21 -12.88 -11.51
C ARG A 259 -17.46 -12.04 -11.25
N GLY A 260 -17.74 -11.05 -12.12
CA GLY A 260 -18.96 -10.26 -12.09
C GLY A 260 -18.86 -8.98 -11.25
N ALA A 261 -17.66 -8.54 -10.90
CA ALA A 261 -17.48 -7.23 -10.26
C ALA A 261 -17.95 -6.10 -11.19
N PRO A 262 -18.63 -5.07 -10.66
CA PRO A 262 -18.93 -3.87 -11.42
C PRO A 262 -17.65 -3.22 -11.94
N VAL A 263 -17.65 -2.80 -13.21
CA VAL A 263 -16.49 -2.18 -13.84
C VAL A 263 -16.86 -0.79 -14.34
N GLY A 264 -16.40 0.23 -13.64
CA GLY A 264 -16.50 1.62 -14.07
C GLY A 264 -15.51 1.97 -15.17
N VAL A 265 -15.62 3.18 -15.73
CA VAL A 265 -14.77 3.64 -16.85
C VAL A 265 -13.27 3.57 -16.55
N GLU A 266 -12.86 4.00 -15.35
CA GLU A 266 -11.47 3.92 -14.89
C GLU A 266 -10.98 2.47 -14.81
N GLY A 267 -11.82 1.58 -14.24
CA GLY A 267 -11.52 0.15 -14.14
C GLY A 267 -11.39 -0.51 -15.51
N ALA A 268 -12.33 -0.25 -16.43
CA ALA A 268 -12.31 -0.79 -17.80
C ALA A 268 -11.05 -0.36 -18.55
N ALA A 269 -10.68 0.92 -18.41
CA ALA A 269 -9.47 1.48 -19.01
C ALA A 269 -8.20 0.82 -18.45
N GLY A 270 -8.10 0.69 -17.12
CA GLY A 270 -6.92 0.12 -16.44
C GLY A 270 -6.69 -1.36 -16.72
N ILE A 271 -7.76 -2.16 -16.90
CA ILE A 271 -7.65 -3.58 -17.32
C ILE A 271 -7.62 -3.77 -18.83
N GLY A 272 -7.64 -2.68 -19.63
CA GLY A 272 -7.54 -2.72 -21.10
C GLY A 272 -8.78 -3.28 -21.81
N ARG A 273 -9.94 -3.33 -21.17
CA ARG A 273 -11.19 -3.89 -21.70
C ARG A 273 -11.97 -2.81 -22.46
N VAL A 274 -11.58 -2.58 -23.72
CA VAL A 274 -12.23 -1.62 -24.62
C VAL A 274 -13.73 -1.94 -24.82
N ASP A 275 -14.08 -3.22 -24.80
CA ASP A 275 -15.48 -3.65 -24.87
C ASP A 275 -16.31 -3.13 -23.66
N LEU A 276 -15.71 -3.03 -22.49
CA LEU A 276 -16.34 -2.46 -21.29
C LEU A 276 -16.26 -0.92 -21.26
N LEU A 277 -15.36 -0.30 -22.03
CA LEU A 277 -15.31 1.16 -22.20
C LEU A 277 -16.46 1.66 -23.09
N ARG A 278 -16.78 0.94 -24.15
CA ARG A 278 -17.76 1.36 -25.19
C ARG A 278 -19.07 1.87 -24.61
N PRO A 279 -19.74 1.17 -23.66
CA PRO A 279 -21.02 1.62 -23.12
C PRO A 279 -20.96 2.97 -22.39
N HIS A 280 -19.78 3.39 -21.93
CA HIS A 280 -19.60 4.68 -21.26
C HIS A 280 -19.50 5.87 -22.21
N PHE A 281 -19.17 5.62 -23.49
CA PHE A 281 -18.99 6.65 -24.54
C PHE A 281 -20.12 6.64 -25.58
N GLU A 282 -21.23 5.97 -25.28
CA GLU A 282 -22.44 6.08 -26.10
C GLU A 282 -23.05 7.50 -26.03
N PRO A 283 -23.72 7.99 -27.09
CA PRO A 283 -24.17 9.40 -27.16
C PRO A 283 -25.10 9.82 -26.00
N GLU A 284 -25.79 8.87 -25.41
CA GLU A 284 -26.75 9.11 -24.30
C GLU A 284 -26.07 9.13 -22.92
N ARG A 285 -24.83 8.68 -22.84
CA ARG A 285 -24.03 8.68 -21.62
C ARG A 285 -22.92 9.72 -21.70
N LYS A 286 -22.89 10.63 -20.74
CA LYS A 286 -21.76 11.58 -20.60
C LYS A 286 -20.86 11.11 -19.49
N VAL A 287 -19.67 10.66 -19.85
CA VAL A 287 -18.56 10.51 -18.89
C VAL A 287 -18.14 11.91 -18.46
N SER A 288 -17.95 12.13 -17.17
CA SER A 288 -17.41 13.42 -16.70
C SER A 288 -15.96 13.59 -17.17
N GLU A 289 -15.51 14.85 -17.34
CA GLU A 289 -14.11 15.13 -17.68
C GLU A 289 -13.13 14.53 -16.64
N ALA A 290 -13.52 14.56 -15.37
CA ALA A 290 -12.72 13.98 -14.28
C ALA A 290 -12.60 12.45 -14.42
N ASP A 291 -13.70 11.75 -14.70
CA ASP A 291 -13.69 10.29 -14.87
C ASP A 291 -12.93 9.90 -16.15
N ALA A 292 -13.06 10.68 -17.22
CA ALA A 292 -12.33 10.47 -18.48
C ALA A 292 -10.81 10.65 -18.28
N ALA A 293 -10.41 11.69 -17.53
CA ALA A 293 -9.02 11.93 -17.17
C ALA A 293 -8.46 10.78 -16.30
N ALA A 294 -9.21 10.34 -15.28
CA ALA A 294 -8.83 9.22 -14.43
C ALA A 294 -8.68 7.93 -15.26
N ALA A 295 -9.59 7.66 -16.18
CA ALA A 295 -9.53 6.51 -17.07
C ALA A 295 -8.30 6.54 -17.98
N LEU A 296 -7.98 7.70 -18.57
CA LEU A 296 -6.81 7.86 -19.44
C LEU A 296 -5.50 7.65 -18.67
N VAL A 297 -5.39 8.21 -17.47
CA VAL A 297 -4.21 8.03 -16.60
C VAL A 297 -4.10 6.58 -16.13
N MET A 298 -5.21 5.94 -15.75
CA MET A 298 -5.22 4.53 -15.31
C MET A 298 -4.82 3.58 -16.45
N ALA A 299 -5.31 3.80 -17.67
CA ALA A 299 -4.89 3.03 -18.84
C ALA A 299 -3.39 3.20 -19.11
N ALA A 300 -2.86 4.42 -18.93
CA ALA A 300 -1.44 4.70 -19.10
C ALA A 300 -0.57 4.04 -18.02
N TRP A 301 -1.03 3.93 -16.77
CA TRP A 301 -0.33 3.23 -15.69
C TRP A 301 0.00 1.77 -16.06
N TYR A 302 -0.90 1.12 -16.83
CA TYR A 302 -0.82 -0.30 -17.16
C TYR A 302 -0.48 -0.58 -18.62
N ASP A 303 0.04 0.42 -19.36
CA ASP A 303 0.39 0.34 -20.78
C ASP A 303 -0.76 -0.19 -21.67
N GLN A 304 -2.02 0.15 -21.32
CA GLN A 304 -3.20 -0.29 -22.06
C GLN A 304 -3.41 0.57 -23.31
N ARG A 305 -2.52 0.44 -24.31
CA ARG A 305 -2.42 1.32 -25.49
C ARG A 305 -3.70 1.37 -26.31
N GLU A 306 -4.41 0.24 -26.44
CA GLU A 306 -5.70 0.19 -27.14
C GLU A 306 -6.78 1.00 -26.42
N ALA A 307 -6.82 0.92 -25.08
CA ALA A 307 -7.75 1.71 -24.27
C ALA A 307 -7.38 3.20 -24.32
N VAL A 308 -6.09 3.56 -24.27
CA VAL A 308 -5.62 4.94 -24.44
C VAL A 308 -6.03 5.47 -25.84
N ALA A 309 -5.76 4.73 -26.91
CA ALA A 309 -6.15 5.14 -28.25
C ALA A 309 -7.67 5.33 -28.36
N TYR A 310 -8.45 4.38 -27.83
CA TYR A 310 -9.92 4.47 -27.81
C TYR A 310 -10.41 5.73 -27.10
N LEU A 311 -9.88 6.03 -25.91
CA LEU A 311 -10.27 7.22 -25.14
C LEU A 311 -9.97 8.52 -25.90
N LEU A 312 -8.77 8.62 -26.50
CA LEU A 312 -8.37 9.78 -27.29
C LEU A 312 -9.20 9.94 -28.58
N ASP A 313 -9.53 8.83 -29.24
CA ASP A 313 -10.41 8.82 -30.44
C ASP A 313 -11.86 9.24 -30.13
N HIS A 314 -12.28 9.12 -28.84
CA HIS A 314 -13.58 9.57 -28.36
C HIS A 314 -13.54 10.94 -27.67
N GLY A 315 -12.48 11.72 -27.92
CA GLY A 315 -12.40 13.12 -27.55
C GLY A 315 -11.92 13.40 -26.12
N VAL A 316 -11.35 12.41 -25.43
CA VAL A 316 -10.67 12.67 -24.16
C VAL A 316 -9.41 13.49 -24.43
N ASP A 317 -9.25 14.61 -23.72
CA ASP A 317 -8.10 15.48 -23.85
C ASP A 317 -6.80 14.72 -23.48
N PRO A 318 -5.80 14.61 -24.39
CA PRO A 318 -4.52 13.97 -24.08
C PRO A 318 -3.74 14.64 -22.95
N GLY A 319 -4.04 15.92 -22.66
CA GLY A 319 -3.50 16.68 -21.53
C GLY A 319 -4.36 16.62 -20.27
N ALA A 320 -5.44 15.83 -20.26
CA ALA A 320 -6.33 15.73 -19.13
C ALA A 320 -5.56 15.37 -17.83
N ARG A 321 -5.90 16.08 -16.76
CA ARG A 321 -5.23 15.97 -15.45
C ARG A 321 -6.11 15.23 -14.48
N ARG A 322 -5.55 14.23 -13.81
CA ARG A 322 -6.24 13.55 -12.70
C ARG A 322 -6.48 14.54 -11.55
N ALA A 323 -7.69 14.50 -10.97
CA ALA A 323 -8.12 15.49 -9.98
C ALA A 323 -7.30 15.46 -8.69
N ASP A 324 -6.82 14.28 -8.27
CA ASP A 324 -6.18 14.08 -6.96
C ASP A 324 -4.75 14.66 -6.91
N ASP A 325 -3.97 14.48 -7.99
CA ASP A 325 -2.53 14.76 -8.02
C ASP A 325 -2.08 15.57 -9.24
N GLY A 326 -3.00 15.88 -10.14
CA GLY A 326 -2.70 16.66 -11.36
C GLY A 326 -1.87 15.93 -12.40
N ASN A 327 -1.64 14.63 -12.25
CA ASN A 327 -0.89 13.83 -13.20
C ASN A 327 -1.66 13.70 -14.53
N THR A 328 -0.91 13.64 -15.64
CA THR A 328 -1.43 13.27 -16.96
C THR A 328 -0.98 11.87 -17.33
N ALA A 329 -1.58 11.30 -18.36
CA ALA A 329 -1.14 10.02 -18.92
C ALA A 329 0.34 10.05 -19.34
N LEU A 330 0.84 11.20 -19.81
CA LEU A 330 2.24 11.36 -20.20
C LEU A 330 3.20 11.29 -19.01
N HIS A 331 2.82 11.79 -17.81
CA HIS A 331 3.62 11.64 -16.58
C HIS A 331 3.83 10.16 -16.25
N VAL A 332 2.73 9.41 -16.14
CA VAL A 332 2.79 8.00 -15.70
C VAL A 332 3.44 7.10 -16.75
N ALA A 333 3.21 7.35 -18.03
CA ALA A 333 3.90 6.63 -19.12
C ALA A 333 5.42 6.89 -19.10
N SER A 334 5.82 8.13 -18.80
CA SER A 334 7.23 8.53 -18.69
C SER A 334 7.90 7.89 -17.47
N TYR A 335 7.24 7.91 -16.32
CA TYR A 335 7.71 7.26 -15.10
C TYR A 335 7.88 5.74 -15.27
N SER A 336 6.99 5.12 -16.03
CA SER A 336 7.01 3.67 -16.26
C SER A 336 7.96 3.24 -17.37
N GLY A 337 8.50 4.18 -18.15
CA GLY A 337 9.40 3.89 -19.27
C GLY A 337 8.68 3.32 -20.50
N TYR A 338 7.38 3.59 -20.67
CA TYR A 338 6.55 3.07 -21.75
C TYR A 338 6.73 3.89 -23.05
N ALA A 339 7.88 3.75 -23.71
CA ALA A 339 8.24 4.57 -24.86
C ALA A 339 7.19 4.57 -25.98
N ALA A 340 6.62 3.41 -26.33
CA ALA A 340 5.58 3.32 -27.37
C ALA A 340 4.28 4.04 -26.97
N LEU A 341 3.92 4.05 -25.67
CA LEU A 341 2.80 4.81 -25.17
C LEU A 341 3.07 6.30 -25.14
N VAL A 342 4.29 6.70 -24.75
CA VAL A 342 4.74 8.12 -24.83
C VAL A 342 4.65 8.62 -26.26
N GLU A 343 5.14 7.84 -27.24
CA GLU A 343 5.03 8.18 -28.66
C GLU A 343 3.57 8.35 -29.12
N LEU A 344 2.68 7.43 -28.72
CA LEU A 344 1.25 7.51 -29.01
C LEU A 344 0.63 8.79 -28.43
N LEU A 345 0.90 9.11 -27.17
CA LEU A 345 0.37 10.28 -26.47
C LEU A 345 0.85 11.58 -27.14
N LEU A 346 2.15 11.67 -27.46
CA LEU A 346 2.73 12.83 -28.15
C LEU A 346 2.15 13.00 -29.58
N ALA A 347 1.97 11.91 -30.32
CA ALA A 347 1.34 11.94 -31.65
C ALA A 347 -0.12 12.41 -31.61
N ARG A 348 -0.80 12.25 -30.43
CA ARG A 348 -2.16 12.73 -30.20
C ARG A 348 -2.21 14.11 -29.53
N GLY A 349 -1.08 14.81 -29.43
CA GLY A 349 -0.99 16.20 -28.97
C GLY A 349 -0.91 16.33 -27.43
N ALA A 350 -0.49 15.30 -26.71
CA ALA A 350 -0.25 15.44 -25.26
C ALA A 350 0.78 16.54 -24.97
N PRO A 351 0.46 17.54 -24.14
CA PRO A 351 1.36 18.63 -23.82
C PRO A 351 2.53 18.14 -22.96
N VAL A 352 3.76 18.47 -23.40
CA VAL A 352 4.98 17.86 -22.86
C VAL A 352 5.45 18.47 -21.53
N ASP A 353 5.06 19.71 -21.22
CA ASP A 353 5.55 20.48 -20.06
C ASP A 353 4.48 20.75 -18.99
N VAL A 354 3.37 19.99 -19.00
CA VAL A 354 2.39 20.05 -17.91
C VAL A 354 3.08 19.60 -16.62
N VAL A 355 2.90 20.36 -15.56
CA VAL A 355 3.45 20.00 -14.24
C VAL A 355 2.38 19.34 -13.38
N ASP A 356 2.74 18.30 -12.60
CA ASP A 356 1.87 17.67 -11.62
C ASP A 356 1.58 18.61 -10.44
N ALA A 357 0.55 18.31 -9.64
CA ALA A 357 0.15 19.16 -8.52
C ALA A 357 0.91 18.84 -7.21
N VAL A 358 1.58 17.68 -7.13
CA VAL A 358 2.26 17.22 -5.89
C VAL A 358 3.71 17.71 -5.86
N TYR A 359 4.45 17.51 -6.96
CA TYR A 359 5.88 17.82 -7.04
C TYR A 359 6.16 19.06 -7.90
N GLY A 360 5.18 19.54 -8.67
CA GLY A 360 5.35 20.66 -9.60
C GLY A 360 6.33 20.35 -10.73
N THR A 361 6.38 19.09 -11.18
CA THR A 361 7.37 18.61 -12.15
C THR A 361 6.73 18.10 -13.43
N PRO A 362 7.36 18.31 -14.62
CA PRO A 362 6.88 17.83 -15.90
C PRO A 362 7.26 16.35 -16.14
N PRO A 363 6.66 15.67 -17.15
CA PRO A 363 6.91 14.25 -17.45
C PRO A 363 8.38 13.86 -17.63
N VAL A 364 9.23 14.77 -18.13
CA VAL A 364 10.67 14.50 -18.28
C VAL A 364 11.36 14.25 -16.94
N VAL A 365 10.95 14.97 -15.89
CA VAL A 365 11.51 14.77 -14.54
C VAL A 365 11.04 13.43 -13.95
N TRP A 366 9.85 12.98 -14.26
CA TRP A 366 9.34 11.67 -13.83
C TRP A 366 10.16 10.52 -14.45
N ALA A 367 10.53 10.61 -15.74
CA ALA A 367 11.41 9.63 -16.37
C ALA A 367 12.83 9.65 -15.77
N LEU A 368 13.38 10.84 -15.51
CA LEU A 368 14.68 11.00 -14.86
C LEU A 368 14.67 10.43 -13.44
N HIS A 369 13.64 10.74 -12.66
CA HIS A 369 13.49 10.23 -11.28
C HIS A 369 13.43 8.70 -11.26
N ALA A 370 12.58 8.10 -12.09
CA ALA A 370 12.44 6.65 -12.16
C ALA A 370 13.76 5.95 -12.50
N TRP A 371 14.53 6.50 -13.45
CA TRP A 371 15.81 5.92 -13.84
C TRP A 371 16.92 6.22 -12.84
N LEU A 372 17.10 7.51 -12.51
CA LEU A 372 18.29 7.96 -11.78
C LEU A 372 18.13 7.86 -10.26
N ALA A 373 17.01 8.32 -9.71
CA ALA A 373 16.80 8.33 -8.25
C ALA A 373 16.40 6.94 -7.73
N GLU A 374 15.49 6.23 -8.41
CA GLU A 374 15.10 4.87 -8.04
C GLU A 374 16.09 3.80 -8.52
N ARG A 375 17.13 4.18 -9.26
CA ARG A 375 18.21 3.31 -9.74
C ARG A 375 17.72 2.06 -10.46
N ARG A 376 16.72 2.21 -11.32
CA ARG A 376 16.20 1.08 -12.09
C ARG A 376 17.28 0.50 -13.00
N ALA A 377 17.48 -0.81 -12.93
CA ALA A 377 18.62 -1.48 -13.57
C ALA A 377 18.62 -1.37 -15.12
N ASN A 378 17.42 -1.42 -15.74
CA ASN A 378 17.30 -1.27 -17.19
C ASN A 378 17.08 0.21 -17.55
N ALA A 379 18.09 0.87 -18.06
CA ALA A 379 18.06 2.28 -18.47
C ALA A 379 17.40 2.53 -19.84
N GLU A 380 17.40 1.57 -20.75
CA GLU A 380 17.02 1.78 -22.14
C GLU A 380 15.57 2.27 -22.35
N PRO A 381 14.54 1.76 -21.63
CA PRO A 381 13.19 2.31 -21.74
C PRO A 381 13.14 3.81 -21.39
N TYR A 382 13.85 4.22 -20.34
CA TYR A 382 13.87 5.61 -19.89
C TYR A 382 14.63 6.53 -20.85
N LYS A 383 15.75 6.06 -21.38
CA LYS A 383 16.49 6.78 -22.42
C LYS A 383 15.66 7.00 -23.69
N ALA A 384 14.88 5.97 -24.09
CA ALA A 384 13.96 6.10 -25.21
C ALA A 384 12.88 7.16 -24.94
N VAL A 385 12.26 7.14 -23.75
CA VAL A 385 11.29 8.15 -23.32
C VAL A 385 11.90 9.54 -23.30
N LEU A 386 13.09 9.71 -22.71
CA LEU A 386 13.76 11.01 -22.65
C LEU A 386 14.08 11.57 -24.05
N ARG A 387 14.50 10.71 -25.01
CA ARG A 387 14.69 11.12 -26.41
C ARG A 387 13.38 11.58 -27.07
N LEU A 388 12.27 10.89 -26.83
CA LEU A 388 10.95 11.27 -27.35
C LEU A 388 10.49 12.61 -26.78
N LEU A 389 10.58 12.80 -25.48
CA LEU A 389 10.18 14.05 -24.80
C LEU A 389 11.04 15.24 -25.26
N ALA A 390 12.36 15.06 -25.33
CA ALA A 390 13.27 16.11 -25.82
C ALA A 390 12.98 16.50 -27.28
N ARG A 391 12.73 15.53 -28.16
CA ARG A 391 12.34 15.78 -29.55
C ARG A 391 10.99 16.49 -29.67
N ALA A 392 10.07 16.19 -28.75
CA ALA A 392 8.76 16.86 -28.65
C ALA A 392 8.86 18.29 -28.07
N GLY A 393 10.04 18.72 -27.63
CA GLY A 393 10.27 20.08 -27.16
C GLY A 393 10.18 20.26 -25.66
N ALA A 394 10.25 19.18 -24.87
CA ALA A 394 10.25 19.27 -23.43
C ALA A 394 11.32 20.24 -22.92
N ALA A 395 10.92 21.17 -22.03
CA ALA A 395 11.86 22.05 -21.33
C ALA A 395 12.62 21.25 -20.30
N VAL A 396 13.96 21.38 -20.28
CA VAL A 396 14.84 20.67 -19.35
C VAL A 396 15.65 21.70 -18.59
N LYS A 397 15.78 21.54 -17.27
CA LYS A 397 16.68 22.38 -16.47
C LYS A 397 18.03 21.69 -16.29
N SER A 398 19.12 22.46 -16.36
CA SER A 398 20.48 21.94 -16.22
C SER A 398 20.70 21.15 -14.91
N GLU A 399 20.03 21.57 -13.82
CA GLU A 399 20.06 20.90 -12.52
C GLU A 399 19.47 19.48 -12.53
N TRP A 400 18.56 19.17 -13.47
CA TRP A 400 17.91 17.86 -13.57
C TRP A 400 18.76 16.82 -14.30
N ILE A 401 19.74 17.28 -15.10
CA ILE A 401 20.58 16.44 -15.97
C ILE A 401 22.05 16.36 -15.49
N ASP A 402 22.33 16.86 -14.28
CA ASP A 402 23.65 16.78 -13.65
C ASP A 402 23.90 15.39 -13.04
N ASP A 403 24.03 14.36 -13.89
CA ASP A 403 24.30 12.97 -13.49
C ASP A 403 25.26 12.30 -14.47
N ASP A 404 26.26 11.57 -13.95
CA ASP A 404 27.30 10.93 -14.75
C ASP A 404 26.76 9.84 -15.69
N ARG A 405 25.66 9.18 -15.30
CA ARG A 405 25.01 8.17 -16.16
C ARG A 405 24.38 8.78 -17.40
N LEU A 406 23.87 10.02 -17.30
CA LEU A 406 23.39 10.79 -18.44
C LEU A 406 24.55 11.23 -19.33
N ARG A 407 25.65 11.74 -18.73
CA ARG A 407 26.85 12.16 -19.46
C ARG A 407 27.51 11.02 -20.22
N ALA A 408 27.39 9.78 -19.72
CA ALA A 408 27.90 8.59 -20.38
C ALA A 408 27.18 8.27 -21.72
N ASP A 409 25.95 8.78 -21.93
CA ASP A 409 25.22 8.72 -23.21
C ASP A 409 25.31 10.10 -23.88
N ALA A 410 26.40 10.31 -24.61
CA ALA A 410 26.73 11.63 -25.17
C ALA A 410 25.63 12.20 -26.09
N ASP A 411 24.98 11.35 -26.87
CA ASP A 411 23.92 11.78 -27.80
C ASP A 411 22.65 12.21 -27.04
N LEU A 412 22.26 11.43 -25.99
CA LEU A 412 21.12 11.79 -25.15
C LEU A 412 21.43 13.04 -24.34
N TYR A 413 22.64 13.14 -23.76
CA TYR A 413 23.05 14.30 -22.99
C TYR A 413 23.03 15.58 -23.82
N ALA A 414 23.60 15.53 -25.05
CA ALA A 414 23.57 16.66 -25.99
C ALA A 414 22.15 17.08 -26.35
N LEU A 415 21.26 16.09 -26.58
CA LEU A 415 19.86 16.34 -26.90
C LEU A 415 19.12 17.03 -25.77
N LEU A 416 19.32 16.60 -24.51
CA LEU A 416 18.72 17.19 -23.33
C LEU A 416 19.31 18.58 -23.03
N THR A 417 20.63 18.76 -23.16
CA THR A 417 21.32 20.04 -22.94
C THR A 417 20.88 21.11 -23.97
N ALA A 418 20.58 20.71 -25.17
CA ALA A 418 20.05 21.65 -26.19
C ALA A 418 18.64 22.18 -25.85
N ARG A 419 18.00 21.67 -24.79
CA ARG A 419 16.67 22.06 -24.29
C ARG A 419 16.74 22.71 -22.90
N ALA A 420 17.93 22.79 -22.30
CA ALA A 420 18.17 23.38 -20.97
C ALA A 420 18.29 24.93 -21.00
#